data_187acd7e5c1b987c01d1277e861e9340
#
_entry.id   187acd7e5c1b987c01d1277e861e9340
#
_cell.length_a   1.000
_cell.length_b   1.000
_cell.length_c   1.000
_cell.angle_alpha   90.00
_cell.angle_beta   90.00
_cell.angle_gamma   90.00
#
_symmetry.space_group_name_H-M   'P 1'
#
loop_
_entity.id
_entity.type
_entity.pdbx_description
1 polymer ?
#
loop_
_entity_poly.entity_id
_entity_poly.type
_entity_poly.pdbx_seq_one_letter_code
_entity_poly.pdbx_strand_id
1 'polypeptide(L)'
;MYNKNVAITGSTIEKTTKYDQFREDKIRMELYRIILPLYNEGYRTFTCNPHSYIGLLGADTIIMLREADKCPDITLSAIIPGTTFPADTDKVYRALYDDLMKQADNKEMLPEKEIFSNVLTGSHIVCYYDDFSEEIGQVRASGIPYTNIRKMI
;
A
#
# COMPACT_ATOMS: atom_id res chain seq x y z
N MET A 1 -5.50 -13.89 -19.97
CA MET A 1 -4.45 -13.91 -18.93
C MET A 1 -4.80 -12.92 -17.83
N TYR A 2 -4.86 -13.40 -16.63
CA TYR A 2 -5.24 -12.54 -15.50
C TYR A 2 -4.05 -11.76 -15.00
N ASN A 3 -4.21 -10.44 -14.91
CA ASN A 3 -3.19 -9.58 -14.33
C ASN A 3 -3.29 -9.68 -12.80
N LYS A 4 -2.40 -10.45 -12.18
CA LYS A 4 -2.38 -10.63 -10.73
C LYS A 4 -1.64 -9.46 -10.04
N ASN A 5 -2.35 -8.37 -9.90
CA ASN A 5 -1.85 -7.14 -9.28
C ASN A 5 -2.53 -6.92 -7.93
N VAL A 6 -1.74 -6.65 -6.90
CA VAL A 6 -2.24 -6.29 -5.57
C VAL A 6 -2.14 -4.78 -5.42
N ALA A 7 -3.24 -4.13 -5.09
CA ALA A 7 -3.26 -2.70 -4.78
C ALA A 7 -3.19 -2.52 -3.26
N ILE A 8 -2.25 -1.71 -2.78
CA ILE A 8 -2.09 -1.40 -1.35
C ILE A 8 -2.32 0.08 -1.15
N THR A 9 -3.40 0.42 -0.47
CA THR A 9 -3.83 1.81 -0.33
C THR A 9 -4.65 2.03 0.94
N GLY A 10 -4.87 3.28 1.28
CA GLY A 10 -5.67 3.64 2.43
C GLY A 10 -5.79 5.14 2.57
N SER A 11 -6.19 5.57 3.75
CA SER A 11 -6.33 6.99 4.07
C SER A 11 -4.99 7.71 3.91
N THR A 12 -5.04 8.94 3.39
CA THR A 12 -3.87 9.79 3.19
C THR A 12 -3.21 10.13 4.54
N ILE A 13 -1.89 10.15 4.56
CA ILE A 13 -1.13 10.59 5.73
C ILE A 13 -1.39 12.08 5.96
N GLU A 14 -1.72 12.42 7.19
CA GLU A 14 -1.97 13.79 7.60
C GLU A 14 -0.78 14.32 8.41
N LYS A 15 -0.69 15.66 8.53
CA LYS A 15 0.33 16.33 9.36
C LYS A 15 0.35 15.82 10.79
N THR A 16 -0.83 15.49 11.33
CA THR A 16 -1.00 15.04 12.70
C THR A 16 -0.67 13.57 12.89
N THR A 17 -0.47 12.82 11.80
CA THR A 17 -0.12 11.40 11.89
C THR A 17 1.30 11.26 12.42
N LYS A 18 1.44 10.69 13.61
CA LYS A 18 2.73 10.46 14.25
C LYS A 18 3.14 9.02 14.13
N TYR A 19 4.42 8.79 13.91
CA TYR A 19 4.98 7.45 13.92
C TYR A 19 4.86 6.85 15.32
N ASP A 20 4.34 5.64 15.39
CA ASP A 20 4.22 4.87 16.61
C ASP A 20 4.73 3.46 16.30
N GLN A 21 5.92 3.15 16.78
CA GLN A 21 6.60 1.89 16.46
C GLN A 21 5.76 0.66 16.82
N PHE A 22 5.08 0.70 17.96
CA PHE A 22 4.26 -0.42 18.40
C PHE A 22 3.11 -0.71 17.43
N ARG A 23 2.43 0.34 16.99
CA ARG A 23 1.34 0.23 16.01
C ARG A 23 1.87 -0.21 14.66
N GLU A 24 2.95 0.42 14.17
CA GLU A 24 3.54 0.09 12.88
C GLU A 24 4.06 -1.34 12.83
N ASP A 25 4.64 -1.84 13.91
CA ASP A 25 5.11 -3.22 13.97
C ASP A 25 3.96 -4.22 13.84
N LYS A 26 2.82 -3.93 14.48
CA LYS A 26 1.62 -4.76 14.32
C LYS A 26 1.12 -4.75 12.89
N ILE A 27 1.09 -3.59 12.25
CA ILE A 27 0.63 -3.44 10.87
C ILE A 27 1.57 -4.17 9.93
N ARG A 28 2.88 -4.03 10.11
CA ARG A 28 3.87 -4.74 9.29
C ARG A 28 3.73 -6.26 9.42
N MET A 29 3.44 -6.75 10.62
CA MET A 29 3.22 -8.16 10.84
C MET A 29 2.00 -8.66 10.05
N GLU A 30 0.91 -7.90 10.05
CA GLU A 30 -0.28 -8.26 9.26
C GLU A 30 -0.01 -8.16 7.77
N LEU A 31 0.72 -7.14 7.33
CA LEU A 31 1.13 -7.01 5.93
C LEU A 31 1.97 -8.21 5.49
N TYR A 32 2.91 -8.62 6.30
CA TYR A 32 3.73 -9.80 6.03
C TYR A 32 2.86 -11.05 5.85
N ARG A 33 1.90 -11.25 6.76
CA ARG A 33 0.98 -12.40 6.73
C ARG A 33 0.04 -12.39 5.53
N ILE A 34 -0.19 -11.22 4.91
CA ILE A 34 -1.03 -11.08 3.73
C ILE A 34 -0.20 -11.19 2.45
N ILE A 35 0.91 -10.49 2.39
CA ILE A 35 1.73 -10.40 1.19
C ILE A 35 2.38 -11.73 0.84
N LEU A 36 2.96 -12.41 1.82
CA LEU A 36 3.65 -13.67 1.57
C LEU A 36 2.74 -14.75 0.98
N PRO A 37 1.53 -15.02 1.52
CA PRO A 37 0.61 -15.95 0.88
C PRO A 37 0.18 -15.54 -0.52
N LEU A 38 -0.05 -14.25 -0.77
CA LEU A 38 -0.38 -13.76 -2.12
C LEU A 38 0.76 -14.02 -3.09
N TYR A 39 2.00 -13.77 -2.67
CA TYR A 39 3.17 -14.10 -3.46
C TYR A 39 3.21 -15.61 -3.80
N ASN A 40 2.94 -16.45 -2.82
CA ASN A 40 2.93 -17.89 -3.00
C ASN A 40 1.81 -18.35 -3.94
N GLU A 41 0.74 -17.58 -4.05
CA GLU A 41 -0.36 -17.83 -5.01
C GLU A 41 -0.06 -17.32 -6.41
N GLY A 42 1.08 -16.69 -6.62
CA GLY A 42 1.52 -16.23 -7.94
C GLY A 42 1.40 -14.73 -8.19
N TYR A 43 0.99 -13.93 -7.20
CA TYR A 43 0.99 -12.47 -7.34
C TYR A 43 2.43 -11.96 -7.36
N ARG A 44 2.76 -11.13 -8.34
CA ARG A 44 4.14 -10.62 -8.52
C ARG A 44 4.21 -9.11 -8.59
N THR A 45 3.12 -8.41 -8.92
CA THR A 45 3.08 -6.97 -9.00
C THR A 45 2.28 -6.42 -7.83
N PHE A 46 2.91 -5.57 -7.03
CA PHE A 46 2.30 -4.91 -5.89
C PHE A 46 2.39 -3.41 -6.10
N THR A 47 1.24 -2.76 -6.14
CA THR A 47 1.11 -1.33 -6.45
C THR A 47 0.72 -0.58 -5.19
N CYS A 48 1.55 0.36 -4.77
CA CYS A 48 1.36 1.10 -3.53
C CYS A 48 1.06 2.57 -3.81
N ASN A 49 0.14 3.14 -3.03
CA ASN A 49 -0.10 4.57 -2.99
C ASN A 49 0.83 5.18 -1.94
N PRO A 50 1.87 5.94 -2.33
CA PRO A 50 2.86 6.44 -1.39
C PRO A 50 2.37 7.57 -0.50
N HIS A 51 1.20 8.15 -0.78
CA HIS A 51 0.59 9.16 0.07
C HIS A 51 -0.32 8.55 1.14
N SER A 52 -0.54 7.24 1.10
CA SER A 52 -1.30 6.55 2.14
C SER A 52 -0.37 5.91 3.16
N TYR A 53 -0.82 5.91 4.40
CA TYR A 53 -0.14 5.28 5.51
C TYR A 53 0.16 3.80 5.24
N ILE A 54 -0.86 3.06 4.80
CA ILE A 54 -0.71 1.63 4.55
C ILE A 54 0.11 1.36 3.29
N GLY A 55 0.05 2.26 2.31
CA GLY A 55 0.86 2.16 1.11
C GLY A 55 2.36 2.25 1.41
N LEU A 56 2.75 3.15 2.31
CA LEU A 56 4.16 3.27 2.74
C LEU A 56 4.62 2.04 3.52
N LEU A 57 3.81 1.58 4.47
CA LEU A 57 4.17 0.40 5.26
C LEU A 57 4.18 -0.87 4.41
N GLY A 58 3.25 -0.98 3.46
CA GLY A 58 3.21 -2.09 2.52
C GLY A 58 4.44 -2.13 1.64
N ALA A 59 4.84 -0.97 1.10
CA ALA A 59 6.06 -0.87 0.29
C ALA A 59 7.30 -1.24 1.09
N ASP A 60 7.40 -0.76 2.33
CA ASP A 60 8.51 -1.09 3.22
C ASP A 60 8.58 -2.59 3.49
N THR A 61 7.45 -3.23 3.70
CA THR A 61 7.36 -4.68 3.91
C THR A 61 7.84 -5.44 2.66
N ILE A 62 7.44 -4.99 1.46
CA ILE A 62 7.86 -5.60 0.20
C ILE A 62 9.37 -5.46 -0.01
N ILE A 63 9.92 -4.27 0.25
CA ILE A 63 11.36 -4.03 0.14
C ILE A 63 12.12 -4.98 1.07
N MET A 64 11.65 -5.12 2.30
CA MET A 64 12.25 -6.00 3.28
C MET A 64 12.19 -7.48 2.83
N LEU A 65 11.07 -7.92 2.26
CA LEU A 65 10.94 -9.28 1.74
C LEU A 65 11.87 -9.55 0.56
N ARG A 66 12.08 -8.56 -0.30
CA ARG A 66 13.04 -8.67 -1.40
C ARG A 66 14.47 -8.77 -0.89
N GLU A 67 14.83 -7.90 0.07
CA GLU A 67 16.18 -7.89 0.65
C GLU A 67 16.48 -9.17 1.42
N ALA A 68 15.48 -9.76 2.06
CA ALA A 68 15.62 -11.04 2.77
C ALA A 68 15.57 -12.25 1.84
N ASP A 69 15.48 -12.04 0.55
CA ASP A 69 15.43 -13.08 -0.50
C ASP A 69 14.24 -14.03 -0.34
N LYS A 70 13.17 -13.58 0.30
CA LYS A 70 11.94 -14.36 0.46
C LYS A 70 10.99 -14.18 -0.72
N CYS A 71 10.99 -13.00 -1.32
CA CYS A 71 10.17 -12.67 -2.48
C CYS A 71 11.01 -11.86 -3.48
N PRO A 72 12.07 -12.46 -4.06
CA PRO A 72 13.06 -11.69 -4.82
C PRO A 72 12.53 -11.12 -6.14
N ASP A 73 11.50 -11.71 -6.71
CA ASP A 73 10.97 -11.34 -8.02
C ASP A 73 9.68 -10.53 -7.96
N ILE A 74 9.36 -9.93 -6.81
CA ILE A 74 8.25 -8.98 -6.73
C ILE A 74 8.59 -7.72 -7.51
N THR A 75 7.64 -7.26 -8.33
CA THR A 75 7.67 -5.93 -8.93
C THR A 75 6.93 -4.95 -8.02
N LEU A 76 7.62 -3.93 -7.55
CA LEU A 76 7.05 -2.88 -6.71
C LEU A 76 6.75 -1.67 -7.57
N SER A 77 5.47 -1.29 -7.63
CA SER A 77 5.01 -0.13 -8.38
C SER A 77 4.45 0.92 -7.44
N ALA A 78 4.71 2.18 -7.74
CA ALA A 78 4.13 3.32 -7.01
C ALA A 78 3.21 4.11 -7.94
N ILE A 79 1.97 4.31 -7.51
CA ILE A 79 1.01 5.19 -8.18
C ILE A 79 0.93 6.46 -7.32
N ILE A 80 1.51 7.53 -7.83
CA ILE A 80 1.77 8.75 -7.06
C ILE A 80 0.65 9.75 -7.34
N PRO A 81 -0.11 10.18 -6.30
CA PRO A 81 -1.09 11.26 -6.48
C PRO A 81 -0.43 12.54 -6.98
N GLY A 82 -1.13 13.31 -7.80
CA GLY A 82 -0.64 14.58 -8.35
C GLY A 82 -0.51 15.71 -7.34
N THR A 83 -0.70 15.43 -6.05
CA THR A 83 -0.51 16.36 -4.95
C THR A 83 0.87 16.16 -4.33
N THR A 84 1.41 17.22 -3.71
CA THR A 84 2.71 17.14 -3.04
C THR A 84 2.60 16.33 -1.75
N PHE A 85 3.56 15.45 -1.50
CA PHE A 85 3.65 14.77 -0.21
C PHE A 85 3.87 15.82 0.90
N PRO A 86 3.13 15.76 2.03
CA PRO A 86 3.20 16.81 3.05
C PRO A 86 4.61 17.01 3.61
N ALA A 87 5.12 18.24 3.52
CA ALA A 87 6.50 18.57 3.89
C ALA A 87 6.76 18.42 5.39
N ASP A 88 5.74 18.62 6.21
CA ASP A 88 5.82 18.56 7.67
C ASP A 88 5.32 17.23 8.25
N THR A 89 5.26 16.20 7.41
CA THR A 89 5.00 14.84 7.84
C THR A 89 6.12 14.35 8.77
N ASP A 90 5.78 13.43 9.68
CA ASP A 90 6.74 12.78 10.55
C ASP A 90 7.95 12.26 9.76
N LYS A 91 9.14 12.45 10.30
CA LYS A 91 10.40 12.11 9.63
C LYS A 91 10.48 10.65 9.21
N VAL A 92 9.88 9.74 9.97
CA VAL A 92 9.91 8.31 9.63
C VAL A 92 9.09 8.06 8.35
N TYR A 93 7.91 8.63 8.23
CA TYR A 93 7.10 8.50 7.02
C TYR A 93 7.78 9.15 5.82
N ARG A 94 8.46 10.27 6.03
CA ARG A 94 9.23 10.92 4.96
C ARG A 94 10.36 10.01 4.47
N ALA A 95 11.05 9.35 5.40
CA ALA A 95 12.11 8.41 5.03
C ALA A 95 11.55 7.20 4.28
N LEU A 96 10.39 6.68 4.69
CA LEU A 96 9.73 5.60 3.98
C LEU A 96 9.32 6.01 2.57
N TYR A 97 8.82 7.23 2.42
CA TYR A 97 8.46 7.78 1.11
C TYR A 97 9.69 7.87 0.20
N ASP A 98 10.77 8.44 0.69
CA ASP A 98 12.00 8.60 -0.08
C ASP A 98 12.58 7.23 -0.49
N ASP A 99 12.52 6.25 0.40
CA ASP A 99 13.00 4.90 0.13
C ASP A 99 12.14 4.22 -0.95
N LEU A 100 10.82 4.35 -0.86
CA LEU A 100 9.92 3.84 -1.88
C LEU A 100 10.22 4.46 -3.25
N MET A 101 10.46 5.77 -3.30
CA MET A 101 10.78 6.45 -4.56
C MET A 101 12.07 5.93 -5.19
N LYS A 102 13.03 5.49 -4.38
CA LYS A 102 14.28 4.90 -4.86
C LYS A 102 14.11 3.44 -5.28
N GLN A 103 13.31 2.68 -4.57
CA GLN A 103 13.23 1.22 -4.70
C GLN A 103 12.14 0.76 -5.67
N ALA A 104 11.18 1.61 -6.00
CA ALA A 104 10.09 1.23 -6.89
C ALA A 104 10.61 0.93 -8.29
N ASP A 105 10.17 -0.20 -8.83
CA ASP A 105 10.52 -0.61 -10.19
C ASP A 105 9.80 0.25 -11.22
N ASN A 106 8.55 0.63 -10.91
CA ASN A 106 7.73 1.48 -11.76
C ASN A 106 7.11 2.60 -10.93
N LYS A 107 7.06 3.78 -11.51
CA LYS A 107 6.44 4.96 -10.89
C LYS A 107 5.56 5.64 -11.92
N GLU A 108 4.32 5.90 -11.54
CA GLU A 108 3.36 6.62 -12.38
C GLU A 108 2.63 7.66 -11.55
N MET A 109 2.51 8.88 -12.09
CA MET A 109 1.75 9.95 -11.43
C MET A 109 0.37 10.04 -12.06
N LEU A 110 -0.67 10.04 -11.22
CA LEU A 110 -2.06 10.21 -11.65
C LEU A 110 -2.70 11.39 -10.92
N PRO A 111 -3.67 12.07 -11.55
CA PRO A 111 -4.48 13.02 -10.81
C PRO A 111 -5.12 12.38 -9.59
N GLU A 112 -5.23 13.13 -8.50
CA GLU A 112 -5.75 12.59 -7.24
C GLU A 112 -7.11 11.89 -7.41
N LYS A 113 -7.98 12.47 -8.22
CA LYS A 113 -9.33 11.90 -8.48
C LYS A 113 -9.30 10.55 -9.18
N GLU A 114 -8.18 10.18 -9.82
CA GLU A 114 -8.04 8.92 -10.56
C GLU A 114 -7.35 7.82 -9.73
N ILE A 115 -6.81 8.16 -8.57
CA ILE A 115 -6.07 7.21 -7.74
C ILE A 115 -6.97 6.05 -7.33
N PHE A 116 -8.16 6.33 -6.82
CA PHE A 116 -9.03 5.27 -6.31
C PHE A 116 -9.57 4.39 -7.43
N SER A 117 -9.90 4.96 -8.59
CA SER A 117 -10.31 4.13 -9.73
C SER A 117 -9.18 3.22 -10.21
N ASN A 118 -7.93 3.64 -10.10
CA ASN A 118 -6.78 2.77 -10.37
C ASN A 118 -6.71 1.61 -9.39
N VAL A 119 -6.98 1.85 -8.10
CA VAL A 119 -7.02 0.79 -7.08
C VAL A 119 -8.02 -0.30 -7.45
N LEU A 120 -9.16 0.09 -8.00
CA LEU A 120 -10.22 -0.84 -8.39
C LEU A 120 -9.89 -1.65 -9.66
N THR A 121 -8.73 -1.43 -10.27
CA THR A 121 -8.24 -2.29 -11.36
C THR A 121 -7.40 -3.47 -10.85
N GLY A 122 -7.09 -3.51 -9.56
CA GLY A 122 -6.31 -4.59 -8.98
C GLY A 122 -7.08 -5.90 -8.90
N SER A 123 -6.35 -7.00 -8.80
CA SER A 123 -6.93 -8.34 -8.63
C SER A 123 -7.19 -8.65 -7.15
N HIS A 124 -6.51 -7.97 -6.25
CA HIS A 124 -6.67 -8.06 -4.81
C HIS A 124 -6.37 -6.69 -4.22
N ILE A 125 -7.10 -6.29 -3.19
CA ILE A 125 -6.92 -4.99 -2.55
C ILE A 125 -6.55 -5.19 -1.08
N VAL A 126 -5.44 -4.61 -0.66
CA VAL A 126 -5.04 -4.53 0.74
C VAL A 126 -5.18 -3.08 1.14
N CYS A 127 -6.03 -2.80 2.12
CA CYS A 127 -6.36 -1.41 2.46
C CYS A 127 -6.43 -1.18 3.97
N TYR A 128 -6.49 0.09 4.32
CA TYR A 128 -6.66 0.54 5.70
C TYR A 128 -7.62 1.73 5.69
N TYR A 129 -8.91 1.45 5.89
CA TYR A 129 -9.97 2.44 5.86
C TYR A 129 -10.90 2.28 7.05
N ASP A 130 -11.49 3.41 7.48
CA ASP A 130 -12.60 3.40 8.43
C ASP A 130 -13.80 2.68 7.82
N ASP A 131 -14.54 1.94 8.64
CA ASP A 131 -15.75 1.21 8.20
C ASP A 131 -16.80 2.10 7.60
N PHE A 132 -16.79 3.38 7.94
CA PHE A 132 -17.78 4.35 7.45
C PHE A 132 -17.27 5.18 6.28
N SER A 133 -16.05 4.90 5.79
CA SER A 133 -15.51 5.64 4.65
C SER A 133 -16.23 5.23 3.37
N GLU A 134 -16.35 6.18 2.45
CA GLU A 134 -16.93 5.92 1.13
C GLU A 134 -16.08 4.90 0.36
N GLU A 135 -14.77 4.97 0.49
CA GLU A 135 -13.83 4.11 -0.20
C GLU A 135 -14.04 2.64 0.14
N ILE A 136 -14.24 2.31 1.43
CA ILE A 136 -14.46 0.90 1.80
C ILE A 136 -15.80 0.38 1.25
N GLY A 137 -16.81 1.22 1.17
CA GLY A 137 -18.07 0.87 0.54
C GLY A 137 -17.90 0.54 -0.94
N GLN A 138 -17.10 1.32 -1.64
CA GLN A 138 -16.80 1.09 -3.06
C GLN A 138 -15.96 -0.17 -3.26
N VAL A 139 -15.01 -0.44 -2.36
CA VAL A 139 -14.21 -1.69 -2.40
C VAL A 139 -15.12 -2.90 -2.25
N ARG A 140 -16.04 -2.87 -1.28
CA ARG A 140 -17.00 -3.96 -1.08
C ARG A 140 -17.89 -4.16 -2.31
N ALA A 141 -18.35 -3.07 -2.89
CA ALA A 141 -19.24 -3.12 -4.06
C ALA A 141 -18.54 -3.63 -5.32
N SER A 142 -17.21 -3.53 -5.39
CA SER A 142 -16.44 -3.93 -6.57
C SER A 142 -16.41 -5.44 -6.79
N GLY A 143 -16.64 -6.22 -5.74
CA GLY A 143 -16.50 -7.68 -5.81
C GLY A 143 -15.06 -8.18 -5.83
N ILE A 144 -14.07 -7.29 -5.79
CA ILE A 144 -12.66 -7.68 -5.77
C ILE A 144 -12.31 -8.20 -4.37
N PRO A 145 -11.60 -9.33 -4.25
CA PRO A 145 -11.12 -9.80 -2.95
C PRO A 145 -10.30 -8.72 -2.25
N TYR A 146 -10.57 -8.49 -0.98
CA TYR A 146 -9.88 -7.44 -0.24
C TYR A 146 -9.64 -7.82 1.21
N THR A 147 -8.66 -7.17 1.82
CA THR A 147 -8.39 -7.23 3.25
C THR A 147 -8.26 -5.82 3.78
N ASN A 148 -9.10 -5.45 4.73
CA ASN A 148 -8.96 -4.17 5.42
C ASN A 148 -8.20 -4.40 6.73
N ILE A 149 -6.93 -4.01 6.77
CA ILE A 149 -6.02 -4.29 7.89
C ILE A 149 -6.52 -3.64 9.18
N ARG A 150 -7.22 -2.52 9.09
CA ARG A 150 -7.76 -1.83 10.26
C ARG A 150 -8.60 -2.76 11.16
N LYS A 151 -9.27 -3.73 10.56
CA LYS A 151 -10.10 -4.69 11.31
C LYS A 151 -9.30 -5.79 11.98
N MET A 152 -8.03 -5.92 11.65
CA MET A 152 -7.18 -7.01 12.14
C MET A 152 -6.29 -6.60 13.32
N ILE A 153 -6.30 -5.31 13.66
CA ILE A 153 -5.47 -4.77 14.72
C ILE A 153 -6.26 -4.04 15.78
#